data_a5b0db24499753adb6ded688a7855b9e
#
_entry.id   a5b0db24499753adb6ded688a7855b9e
#
_cell.length_a   1.000
_cell.length_b   1.000
_cell.length_c   1.000
_cell.angle_alpha   90.00
_cell.angle_beta   90.00
_cell.angle_gamma   90.00
#
_symmetry.space_group_name_H-M   'P 1'
#
loop_
_entity.id
_entity.type
_entity.pdbx_description
1 polymer ?
#
loop_
_entity_poly.entity_id
_entity_poly.type
_entity_poly.pdbx_seq_one_letter_code
_entity_poly.pdbx_strand_id
1 'polypeptide(L)'
;MSDKTATPRLSIGLPVYNGQRFIRATLDALLAQTFGDFELIICDNCSTDATEQICREYARRDPRIRYFKNERNLGPAPNYNRCFEHARGELFKWSAADDTIAPAFLAKCVAELDRDPSLSGCYTRTTEIDADGKRLYDHATVLDLDSPSVVARLRSYTFVNHRHHAAPELWAVWRTDVLRRWTPLKGSFPSADRIVILRAGLHGPVKRIEEHLFFNRSHGQRSQTYLDKMKVRPGSRLVKWIGCGPLPSYEWWDASKKGRIVFPEWRWLWEYYKAVHDTPMRFIEKFASFGVLSVLTLKFVPRLGRDLVIASEQLFNRITGFGPKPTAPPASRGGPALRVH
;
A
#
# COMPACT_ATOMS: atom_id res chain seq x y z
N MET A 1 14.38 22.63 31.95
CA MET A 1 13.13 23.12 31.34
C MET A 1 12.83 22.17 30.18
N SER A 2 11.85 21.30 30.37
CA SER A 2 11.45 20.31 29.35
C SER A 2 10.76 21.06 28.21
N ASP A 3 11.45 21.19 27.10
CA ASP A 3 10.87 21.65 25.84
C ASP A 3 9.86 20.56 25.42
N LYS A 4 8.57 20.81 25.64
CA LYS A 4 7.49 20.04 25.06
C LYS A 4 7.60 20.26 23.56
N THR A 5 8.33 19.39 22.86
CA THR A 5 8.36 19.40 21.41
C THR A 5 6.93 19.43 20.90
N ALA A 6 6.56 20.55 20.29
CA ALA A 6 5.22 20.74 19.74
C ALA A 6 4.87 19.54 18.85
N THR A 7 3.62 19.08 18.96
CA THR A 7 3.14 17.99 18.11
C THR A 7 3.23 18.45 16.66
N PRO A 8 3.95 17.73 15.77
CA PRO A 8 4.07 18.15 14.38
C PRO A 8 2.71 18.09 13.68
N ARG A 9 2.48 18.97 12.72
CA ARG A 9 1.25 18.97 11.92
C ARG A 9 1.11 17.71 11.09
N LEU A 10 2.22 17.21 10.50
CA LEU A 10 2.25 16.06 9.62
C LEU A 10 3.26 15.00 10.10
N SER A 11 2.86 13.74 10.14
CA SER A 11 3.78 12.61 10.27
C SER A 11 3.99 11.93 8.92
N ILE A 12 5.25 11.72 8.52
CA ILE A 12 5.62 10.97 7.32
C ILE A 12 6.17 9.63 7.77
N GLY A 13 5.53 8.53 7.39
CA GLY A 13 5.98 7.17 7.66
C GLY A 13 6.76 6.61 6.48
N LEU A 14 8.03 6.25 6.69
CA LEU A 14 8.93 5.67 5.69
C LEU A 14 9.32 4.25 6.10
N PRO A 15 8.55 3.22 5.73
CA PRO A 15 8.96 1.84 5.91
C PRO A 15 10.04 1.49 4.91
N VAL A 16 11.13 0.84 5.36
CA VAL A 16 12.25 0.47 4.50
C VAL A 16 12.77 -0.92 4.81
N TYR A 17 13.22 -1.63 3.78
CA TYR A 17 14.00 -2.87 3.87
C TYR A 17 14.97 -2.96 2.70
N ASN A 18 16.27 -2.97 2.98
CA ASN A 18 17.35 -3.01 1.97
C ASN A 18 17.22 -1.93 0.88
N GLY A 19 17.02 -0.68 1.31
CA GLY A 19 16.78 0.47 0.45
C GLY A 19 18.04 1.28 0.09
N GLN A 20 19.26 0.80 0.38
CA GLN A 20 20.50 1.58 0.25
C GLN A 20 20.65 2.32 -1.09
N ARG A 21 20.09 1.75 -2.18
CA ARG A 21 20.25 2.29 -3.53
C ARG A 21 19.54 3.63 -3.73
N PHE A 22 18.34 3.78 -3.15
CA PHE A 22 17.46 4.92 -3.44
C PHE A 22 17.14 5.79 -2.22
N ILE A 23 17.33 5.26 -1.00
CA ILE A 23 16.89 5.92 0.24
C ILE A 23 17.45 7.33 0.41
N ARG A 24 18.70 7.61 -0.06
CA ARG A 24 19.26 8.96 0.00
C ARG A 24 18.44 9.96 -0.81
N ALA A 25 18.13 9.63 -2.07
CA ALA A 25 17.32 10.49 -2.94
C ALA A 25 15.92 10.74 -2.36
N THR A 26 15.31 9.72 -1.74
CA THR A 26 14.03 9.85 -1.06
C THR A 26 14.12 10.76 0.16
N LEU A 27 15.14 10.58 1.02
CA LEU A 27 15.34 11.41 2.21
C LEU A 27 15.62 12.86 1.81
N ASP A 28 16.48 13.10 0.83
CA ASP A 28 16.77 14.44 0.31
C ASP A 28 15.49 15.13 -0.19
N ALA A 29 14.65 14.43 -0.97
CA ALA A 29 13.39 14.97 -1.47
C ALA A 29 12.38 15.28 -0.35
N LEU A 30 12.32 14.46 0.70
CA LEU A 30 11.48 14.69 1.86
C LEU A 30 11.95 15.87 2.72
N LEU A 31 13.26 16.02 2.90
CA LEU A 31 13.84 17.11 3.71
C LEU A 31 13.84 18.45 2.97
N ALA A 32 13.81 18.44 1.63
CA ALA A 32 13.71 19.62 0.77
C ALA A 32 12.29 20.18 0.61
N GLN A 33 11.30 19.64 1.32
CA GLN A 33 9.93 20.14 1.24
C GLN A 33 9.80 21.57 1.78
N THR A 34 9.01 22.40 1.09
CA THR A 34 8.72 23.79 1.51
C THR A 34 7.82 23.85 2.73
N PHE A 35 7.08 22.80 3.04
CA PHE A 35 6.36 22.62 4.29
C PHE A 35 7.27 21.98 5.32
N GLY A 36 7.59 22.70 6.41
CA GLY A 36 8.59 22.28 7.40
C GLY A 36 8.05 21.64 8.67
N ASP A 37 6.75 21.83 8.99
CA ASP A 37 6.13 21.32 10.22
C ASP A 37 5.72 19.85 10.10
N PHE A 38 6.74 18.97 10.02
CA PHE A 38 6.54 17.53 9.96
C PHE A 38 7.58 16.75 10.79
N GLU A 39 7.25 15.53 11.15
CA GLU A 39 8.19 14.50 11.57
C GLU A 39 8.34 13.43 10.47
N LEU A 40 9.53 12.83 10.38
CA LEU A 40 9.80 11.70 9.49
C LEU A 40 10.12 10.46 10.33
N ILE A 41 9.25 9.46 10.26
CA ILE A 41 9.34 8.20 10.99
C ILE A 41 9.88 7.14 10.05
N ILE A 42 11.13 6.73 10.24
CA ILE A 42 11.75 5.66 9.46
C ILE A 42 11.63 4.36 10.24
N CYS A 43 10.95 3.36 9.67
CA CYS A 43 10.87 2.01 10.23
C CYS A 43 11.68 1.05 9.35
N ASP A 44 12.88 0.71 9.79
CA ASP A 44 13.77 -0.25 9.13
C ASP A 44 13.38 -1.68 9.51
N ASN A 45 12.97 -2.45 8.52
CA ASN A 45 12.50 -3.82 8.68
C ASN A 45 13.65 -4.85 8.81
N CYS A 46 14.67 -4.52 9.60
CA CYS A 46 15.87 -5.34 9.80
C CYS A 46 16.71 -5.45 8.52
N SER A 47 17.05 -4.31 7.90
CA SER A 47 17.92 -4.28 6.71
C SER A 47 19.29 -4.87 6.97
N THR A 48 19.85 -5.49 5.92
CA THR A 48 21.16 -6.18 5.95
C THR A 48 22.19 -5.51 5.04
N ASP A 49 21.81 -4.43 4.38
CA ASP A 49 22.68 -3.56 3.55
C ASP A 49 23.02 -2.24 4.30
N ALA A 50 23.49 -1.23 3.59
CA ALA A 50 23.86 0.05 4.19
C ALA A 50 22.68 0.95 4.60
N THR A 51 21.41 0.48 4.52
CA THR A 51 20.22 1.27 4.82
C THR A 51 20.26 1.85 6.24
N GLU A 52 20.56 1.03 7.25
CA GLU A 52 20.64 1.48 8.64
C GLU A 52 21.65 2.62 8.82
N GLN A 53 22.85 2.42 8.26
CA GLN A 53 23.92 3.42 8.34
C GLN A 53 23.47 4.77 7.76
N ILE A 54 22.84 4.72 6.57
CA ILE A 54 22.34 5.92 5.88
C ILE A 54 21.23 6.60 6.72
N CYS A 55 20.24 5.85 7.17
CA CYS A 55 19.13 6.42 7.95
C CYS A 55 19.60 7.06 9.26
N ARG A 56 20.55 6.42 9.96
CA ARG A 56 21.14 6.98 11.20
C ARG A 56 21.99 8.22 10.92
N GLU A 57 22.65 8.31 9.77
CA GLU A 57 23.39 9.50 9.34
C GLU A 57 22.43 10.68 9.18
N TYR A 58 21.31 10.51 8.48
CA TYR A 58 20.29 11.55 8.31
C TYR A 58 19.62 11.94 9.64
N ALA A 59 19.28 10.96 10.48
CA ALA A 59 18.67 11.23 11.79
C ALA A 59 19.57 12.03 12.75
N ARG A 60 20.89 11.94 12.60
CA ARG A 60 21.83 12.79 13.35
C ARG A 60 21.88 14.24 12.85
N ARG A 61 21.54 14.47 11.57
CA ARG A 61 21.62 15.79 10.92
C ARG A 61 20.32 16.58 11.04
N ASP A 62 19.17 15.88 11.11
CA ASP A 62 17.86 16.52 11.13
C ASP A 62 17.00 15.97 12.30
N PRO A 63 16.65 16.82 13.29
CA PRO A 63 15.90 16.40 14.48
C PRO A 63 14.46 16.00 14.18
N ARG A 64 13.93 16.29 13.00
CA ARG A 64 12.61 15.83 12.58
C ARG A 64 12.56 14.32 12.31
N ILE A 65 13.72 13.67 12.13
CA ILE A 65 13.83 12.24 11.80
C ILE A 65 13.86 11.39 13.06
N ARG A 66 12.95 10.42 13.12
CA ARG A 66 12.88 9.40 14.17
C ARG A 66 13.11 8.04 13.52
N TYR A 67 14.20 7.38 13.85
CA TYR A 67 14.58 6.08 13.29
C TYR A 67 14.29 4.94 14.26
N PHE A 68 13.59 3.90 13.77
CA PHE A 68 13.27 2.68 14.48
C PHE A 68 13.71 1.47 13.66
N LYS A 69 14.42 0.53 14.27
CA LYS A 69 14.81 -0.73 13.65
C LYS A 69 13.99 -1.88 14.24
N ASN A 70 13.49 -2.78 13.38
CA ASN A 70 12.87 -4.02 13.83
C ASN A 70 13.94 -5.04 14.16
N GLU A 71 13.69 -5.90 15.14
CA GLU A 71 14.60 -7.01 15.52
C GLU A 71 14.71 -8.08 14.43
N ARG A 72 13.66 -8.21 13.62
CA ARG A 72 13.58 -9.12 12.48
C ARG A 72 12.71 -8.53 11.38
N ASN A 73 12.81 -9.09 10.18
CA ASN A 73 11.91 -8.73 9.08
C ASN A 73 10.48 -9.22 9.38
N LEU A 74 9.56 -8.29 9.57
CA LEU A 74 8.15 -8.54 9.89
C LEU A 74 7.28 -8.69 8.63
N GLY A 75 7.84 -8.45 7.45
CA GLY A 75 7.09 -8.27 6.20
C GLY A 75 6.63 -6.81 6.01
N PRO A 76 6.10 -6.48 4.81
CA PRO A 76 5.76 -5.10 4.47
C PRO A 76 4.63 -4.53 5.33
N ALA A 77 3.48 -5.17 5.39
CA ALA A 77 2.30 -4.60 6.04
C ALA A 77 2.51 -4.27 7.54
N PRO A 78 3.10 -5.14 8.37
CA PRO A 78 3.42 -4.78 9.76
C PRO A 78 4.39 -3.58 9.85
N ASN A 79 5.36 -3.48 8.92
CA ASN A 79 6.32 -2.38 8.95
C ASN A 79 5.67 -1.05 8.56
N TYR A 80 4.74 -1.04 7.59
CA TYR A 80 3.92 0.12 7.26
C TYR A 80 3.04 0.57 8.44
N ASN A 81 2.40 -0.40 9.13
CA ASN A 81 1.60 -0.11 10.32
C ASN A 81 2.44 0.48 11.46
N ARG A 82 3.66 -0.02 11.64
CA ARG A 82 4.57 0.49 12.67
C ARG A 82 4.91 1.96 12.45
N CYS A 83 5.09 2.39 11.19
CA CYS A 83 5.24 3.82 10.89
C CYS A 83 4.02 4.62 11.37
N PHE A 84 2.81 4.11 11.10
CA PHE A 84 1.57 4.78 11.50
C PHE A 84 1.35 4.78 13.02
N GLU A 85 1.72 3.71 13.72
CA GLU A 85 1.65 3.61 15.18
C GLU A 85 2.51 4.65 15.90
N HIS A 86 3.65 5.01 15.31
CA HIS A 86 4.55 6.06 15.83
C HIS A 86 4.12 7.48 15.48
N ALA A 87 3.10 7.66 14.62
CA ALA A 87 2.65 8.97 14.15
C ALA A 87 1.97 9.79 15.24
N ARG A 88 2.35 11.06 15.33
CA ARG A 88 1.81 12.05 16.29
C ARG A 88 1.00 13.15 15.61
N GLY A 89 1.25 13.38 14.30
CA GLY A 89 0.63 14.45 13.53
C GLY A 89 -0.87 14.28 13.31
N GLU A 90 -1.56 15.39 13.12
CA GLU A 90 -2.97 15.43 12.71
C GLU A 90 -3.16 14.92 11.28
N LEU A 91 -2.10 15.04 10.47
CA LEU A 91 -2.01 14.50 9.12
C LEU A 91 -0.98 13.39 9.08
N PHE A 92 -1.17 12.45 8.16
CA PHE A 92 -0.25 11.34 7.96
C PHE A 92 -0.04 11.03 6.47
N LYS A 93 1.19 10.70 6.10
CA LYS A 93 1.55 10.24 4.76
C LYS A 93 2.51 9.06 4.86
N TRP A 94 2.23 7.97 4.11
CA TRP A 94 3.30 7.00 3.81
C TRP A 94 4.21 7.52 2.70
N SER A 95 5.47 7.12 2.75
CA SER A 95 6.44 7.34 1.68
C SER A 95 7.18 6.04 1.40
N ALA A 96 7.33 5.66 0.13
CA ALA A 96 8.19 4.56 -0.27
C ALA A 96 9.65 4.99 -0.20
N ALA A 97 10.57 4.03 0.02
CA ALA A 97 12.00 4.30 0.18
C ALA A 97 12.74 4.50 -1.15
N ASP A 98 12.04 4.43 -2.27
CA ASP A 98 12.55 4.50 -3.65
C ASP A 98 11.90 5.61 -4.48
N ASP A 99 10.79 6.19 -3.99
CA ASP A 99 10.07 7.28 -4.66
C ASP A 99 10.56 8.66 -4.22
N THR A 100 10.21 9.68 -4.99
CA THR A 100 10.53 11.08 -4.65
C THR A 100 9.31 11.98 -4.84
N ILE A 101 9.35 13.16 -4.21
CA ILE A 101 8.30 14.19 -4.33
C ILE A 101 8.92 15.55 -4.61
N ALA A 102 8.21 16.37 -5.38
CA ALA A 102 8.63 17.76 -5.64
C ALA A 102 8.56 18.61 -4.35
N PRO A 103 9.36 19.66 -4.23
CA PRO A 103 9.44 20.48 -3.01
C PRO A 103 8.10 21.06 -2.53
N ALA A 104 7.15 21.30 -3.43
CA ALA A 104 5.84 21.88 -3.11
C ALA A 104 4.76 20.84 -2.74
N PHE A 105 5.05 19.54 -2.82
CA PHE A 105 4.05 18.48 -2.64
C PHE A 105 3.32 18.59 -1.30
N LEU A 106 4.06 18.63 -0.19
CA LEU A 106 3.46 18.67 1.14
C LEU A 106 2.69 19.96 1.38
N ALA A 107 3.28 21.10 1.04
CA ALA A 107 2.64 22.41 1.24
C ALA A 107 1.29 22.50 0.50
N LYS A 108 1.23 22.02 -0.74
CA LYS A 108 0.00 22.05 -1.53
C LYS A 108 -1.06 21.09 -1.00
N CYS A 109 -0.68 19.86 -0.64
CA CYS A 109 -1.63 18.89 -0.07
C CYS A 109 -2.18 19.36 1.29
N VAL A 110 -1.33 19.91 2.16
CA VAL A 110 -1.76 20.43 3.47
C VAL A 110 -2.70 21.62 3.28
N ALA A 111 -2.39 22.55 2.39
CA ALA A 111 -3.24 23.72 2.11
C ALA A 111 -4.65 23.31 1.61
N GLU A 112 -4.76 22.28 0.78
CA GLU A 112 -6.07 21.75 0.35
C GLU A 112 -6.86 21.16 1.52
N LEU A 113 -6.19 20.39 2.39
CA LEU A 113 -6.81 19.81 3.58
C LEU A 113 -7.22 20.86 4.61
N ASP A 114 -6.46 21.96 4.74
CA ASP A 114 -6.81 23.09 5.62
C ASP A 114 -7.99 23.88 5.07
N ARG A 115 -8.07 24.04 3.75
CA ARG A 115 -9.16 24.75 3.07
C ARG A 115 -10.49 23.99 3.15
N ASP A 116 -10.46 22.66 3.07
CA ASP A 116 -11.67 21.83 3.10
C ASP A 116 -11.57 20.73 4.17
N PRO A 117 -12.19 20.94 5.35
CA PRO A 117 -12.22 19.95 6.43
C PRO A 117 -12.97 18.65 6.10
N SER A 118 -13.78 18.62 5.05
CA SER A 118 -14.51 17.41 4.63
C SER A 118 -13.64 16.39 3.90
N LEU A 119 -12.48 16.82 3.38
CA LEU A 119 -11.54 15.93 2.69
C LEU A 119 -10.92 14.92 3.67
N SER A 120 -10.91 13.65 3.29
CA SER A 120 -10.20 12.60 4.01
C SER A 120 -8.71 12.54 3.64
N GLY A 121 -8.34 13.02 2.45
CA GLY A 121 -6.97 13.02 1.96
C GLY A 121 -6.78 13.90 0.73
N CYS A 122 -5.50 14.17 0.42
CA CYS A 122 -5.10 14.93 -0.76
C CYS A 122 -3.83 14.33 -1.38
N TYR A 123 -3.81 14.21 -2.71
CA TYR A 123 -2.66 13.69 -3.47
C TYR A 123 -2.47 14.50 -4.76
N THR A 124 -1.42 14.19 -5.51
CA THR A 124 -1.11 14.90 -6.76
C THR A 124 -1.06 13.92 -7.93
N ARG A 125 -1.00 14.43 -9.16
CA ARG A 125 -0.66 13.58 -10.29
C ARG A 125 0.70 12.93 -10.11
N THR A 126 0.85 11.76 -10.69
CA THR A 126 2.04 10.91 -10.60
C THR A 126 2.74 10.82 -11.94
N THR A 127 4.04 10.97 -11.92
CA THR A 127 4.94 10.67 -13.03
C THR A 127 5.75 9.43 -12.70
N GLU A 128 5.81 8.46 -13.61
CA GLU A 128 6.73 7.33 -13.53
C GLU A 128 8.12 7.79 -13.98
N ILE A 129 9.15 7.48 -13.18
CA ILE A 129 10.56 7.73 -13.47
C ILE A 129 11.34 6.42 -13.51
N ASP A 130 12.47 6.36 -14.22
CA ASP A 130 13.36 5.21 -14.20
C ASP A 130 14.27 5.19 -12.96
N ALA A 131 15.18 4.21 -12.89
CA ALA A 131 16.13 4.07 -11.80
C ALA A 131 17.02 5.30 -11.59
N ASP A 132 17.28 6.06 -12.64
CA ASP A 132 18.17 7.22 -12.63
C ASP A 132 17.39 8.54 -12.45
N GLY A 133 16.06 8.47 -12.32
CA GLY A 133 15.18 9.62 -12.10
C GLY A 133 14.68 10.28 -13.40
N LYS A 134 14.94 9.69 -14.57
CA LYS A 134 14.45 10.21 -15.85
C LYS A 134 12.96 9.88 -16.01
N ARG A 135 12.18 10.86 -16.44
CA ARG A 135 10.73 10.71 -16.72
C ARG A 135 10.50 9.65 -17.80
N LEU A 136 9.58 8.73 -17.52
CA LEU A 136 9.11 7.71 -18.45
C LEU A 136 7.73 8.08 -19.02
N TYR A 137 6.73 8.20 -18.18
CA TYR A 137 5.36 8.58 -18.56
C TYR A 137 4.57 9.12 -17.36
N ASP A 138 3.43 9.75 -17.63
CA ASP A 138 2.50 10.19 -16.61
C ASP A 138 1.37 9.17 -16.44
N HIS A 139 0.93 8.96 -15.20
CA HIS A 139 -0.22 8.11 -14.93
C HIS A 139 -1.51 8.77 -15.43
N ALA A 140 -2.20 8.09 -16.34
CA ALA A 140 -3.42 8.61 -16.98
C ALA A 140 -4.72 8.29 -16.21
N THR A 141 -4.67 7.37 -15.22
CA THR A 141 -5.89 6.97 -14.50
C THR A 141 -6.45 8.12 -13.69
N VAL A 142 -7.72 8.39 -13.88
CA VAL A 142 -8.49 9.39 -13.15
C VAL A 142 -9.59 8.69 -12.39
N LEU A 143 -9.66 8.92 -11.08
CA LEU A 143 -10.71 8.45 -10.19
C LEU A 143 -11.56 9.63 -9.72
N ASP A 144 -12.88 9.44 -9.67
CA ASP A 144 -13.83 10.40 -9.11
C ASP A 144 -13.90 10.22 -7.58
N LEU A 145 -12.75 10.40 -6.91
CA LEU A 145 -12.65 10.27 -5.45
C LEU A 145 -12.93 11.60 -4.72
N ASP A 146 -12.99 12.71 -5.43
CA ASP A 146 -13.33 14.03 -4.90
C ASP A 146 -14.84 14.34 -5.00
N SER A 147 -15.63 13.43 -5.56
CA SER A 147 -17.10 13.54 -5.57
C SER A 147 -17.67 13.67 -4.15
N PRO A 148 -18.65 14.58 -3.93
CA PRO A 148 -19.37 14.64 -2.65
C PRO A 148 -20.17 13.37 -2.36
N SER A 149 -20.55 12.61 -3.38
CA SER A 149 -21.31 11.36 -3.25
C SER A 149 -20.42 10.20 -2.87
N VAL A 150 -20.65 9.62 -1.68
CA VAL A 150 -19.94 8.41 -1.23
C VAL A 150 -20.15 7.22 -2.19
N VAL A 151 -21.33 7.11 -2.79
CA VAL A 151 -21.66 6.04 -3.77
C VAL A 151 -20.88 6.25 -5.07
N ALA A 152 -20.72 7.50 -5.54
CA ALA A 152 -19.91 7.81 -6.72
C ALA A 152 -18.43 7.47 -6.48
N ARG A 153 -17.87 7.86 -5.34
CA ARG A 153 -16.49 7.51 -4.95
C ARG A 153 -16.29 6.00 -4.90
N LEU A 154 -17.19 5.28 -4.22
CA LEU A 154 -17.17 3.81 -4.16
C LEU A 154 -17.20 3.20 -5.55
N ARG A 155 -18.12 3.64 -6.40
CA ARG A 155 -18.29 3.13 -7.77
C ARG A 155 -17.04 3.37 -8.61
N SER A 156 -16.49 4.59 -8.60
CA SER A 156 -15.29 4.95 -9.33
C SER A 156 -14.12 4.06 -8.93
N TYR A 157 -13.87 3.90 -7.63
CA TYR A 157 -12.78 3.07 -7.12
C TYR A 157 -13.00 1.57 -7.36
N THR A 158 -14.23 1.09 -7.21
CA THR A 158 -14.55 -0.34 -7.33
C THR A 158 -14.38 -0.86 -8.77
N PHE A 159 -14.68 -0.03 -9.77
CA PHE A 159 -14.68 -0.46 -11.17
C PHE A 159 -13.45 -0.01 -11.97
N VAL A 160 -12.50 0.67 -11.34
CA VAL A 160 -11.23 0.98 -12.01
C VAL A 160 -10.48 -0.30 -12.39
N ASN A 161 -9.76 -0.25 -13.51
CA ASN A 161 -8.90 -1.36 -13.90
C ASN A 161 -7.64 -1.40 -13.01
N HIS A 162 -7.72 -2.10 -11.90
CA HIS A 162 -6.63 -2.22 -10.94
C HIS A 162 -5.34 -2.87 -11.49
N ARG A 163 -5.34 -3.43 -12.69
CA ARG A 163 -4.11 -3.92 -13.35
C ARG A 163 -3.25 -2.78 -13.89
N HIS A 164 -3.90 -1.67 -14.25
CA HIS A 164 -3.24 -0.47 -14.78
C HIS A 164 -3.24 0.69 -13.78
N HIS A 165 -3.96 0.55 -12.68
CA HIS A 165 -4.03 1.53 -11.61
C HIS A 165 -2.97 1.22 -10.57
N ALA A 166 -1.92 2.03 -10.53
CA ALA A 166 -0.77 1.86 -9.63
C ALA A 166 -1.08 2.30 -8.17
N ALA A 167 -2.34 2.59 -7.85
CA ALA A 167 -2.81 3.06 -6.54
C ALA A 167 -2.02 4.26 -5.96
N PRO A 168 -1.79 5.33 -6.76
CA PRO A 168 -1.01 6.47 -6.30
C PRO A 168 -1.65 7.21 -5.11
N GLU A 169 -2.94 7.01 -4.89
CA GLU A 169 -3.69 7.56 -3.76
C GLU A 169 -3.15 7.07 -2.41
N LEU A 170 -2.49 5.91 -2.35
CA LEU A 170 -1.87 5.43 -1.12
C LEU A 170 -0.86 6.46 -0.56
N TRP A 171 -0.20 7.19 -1.45
CA TRP A 171 0.81 8.18 -1.14
C TRP A 171 0.25 9.58 -0.84
N ALA A 172 -1.08 9.70 -0.70
CA ALA A 172 -1.74 10.93 -0.28
C ALA A 172 -1.30 11.37 1.12
N VAL A 173 -1.49 12.65 1.38
CA VAL A 173 -1.56 13.17 2.76
C VAL A 173 -2.99 12.93 3.24
N TRP A 174 -3.12 12.16 4.31
CA TRP A 174 -4.38 11.72 4.91
C TRP A 174 -4.65 12.42 6.24
N ARG A 175 -5.92 12.56 6.61
CA ARG A 175 -6.24 12.87 8.01
C ARG A 175 -5.99 11.66 8.88
N THR A 176 -5.20 11.83 9.92
CA THR A 176 -4.81 10.73 10.83
C THR A 176 -6.02 10.14 11.56
N ASP A 177 -7.00 10.95 11.94
CA ASP A 177 -8.24 10.50 12.59
C ASP A 177 -9.07 9.59 11.69
N VAL A 178 -9.11 9.87 10.38
CA VAL A 178 -9.76 9.00 9.39
C VAL A 178 -9.07 7.64 9.37
N LEU A 179 -7.75 7.59 9.25
CA LEU A 179 -7.00 6.33 9.23
C LEU A 179 -7.10 5.56 10.56
N ARG A 180 -7.20 6.24 11.70
CA ARG A 180 -7.33 5.61 13.04
C ARG A 180 -8.65 4.91 13.27
N ARG A 181 -9.70 5.15 12.46
CA ARG A 181 -11.01 4.48 12.56
C ARG A 181 -10.92 2.99 12.26
N TRP A 182 -9.86 2.55 11.60
CA TRP A 182 -9.52 1.14 11.40
C TRP A 182 -7.99 0.98 11.48
N THR A 183 -7.51 -0.24 11.70
CA THR A 183 -6.08 -0.49 11.61
C THR A 183 -5.68 -0.55 10.13
N PRO A 184 -4.91 0.38 9.60
CA PRO A 184 -4.41 0.32 8.23
C PRO A 184 -3.68 -1.00 7.99
N LEU A 185 -3.78 -1.54 6.77
CA LEU A 185 -3.11 -2.78 6.36
C LEU A 185 -3.29 -3.97 7.32
N LYS A 186 -4.36 -3.97 8.14
CA LYS A 186 -4.68 -5.07 9.05
C LYS A 186 -4.97 -6.33 8.25
N GLY A 187 -4.32 -7.42 8.67
CA GLY A 187 -4.57 -8.76 8.13
C GLY A 187 -3.60 -9.19 7.04
N SER A 188 -2.61 -8.39 6.69
CA SER A 188 -1.49 -8.75 5.80
C SER A 188 -1.91 -9.66 4.64
N PHE A 189 -2.67 -9.11 3.69
CA PHE A 189 -3.12 -9.83 2.50
C PHE A 189 -2.78 -9.03 1.24
N PRO A 190 -2.66 -9.68 0.07
CA PRO A 190 -2.36 -8.99 -1.18
C PRO A 190 -3.36 -7.88 -1.47
N SER A 191 -2.87 -6.70 -1.85
CA SER A 191 -3.68 -5.50 -2.14
C SER A 191 -4.42 -4.90 -0.92
N ALA A 192 -3.89 -5.06 0.30
CA ALA A 192 -4.42 -4.40 1.50
C ALA A 192 -4.35 -2.86 1.41
N ASP A 193 -3.39 -2.32 0.65
CA ASP A 193 -3.26 -0.91 0.27
C ASP A 193 -4.53 -0.36 -0.39
N ARG A 194 -5.18 -1.15 -1.24
CA ARG A 194 -6.45 -0.78 -1.88
C ARG A 194 -7.59 -0.60 -0.88
N ILE A 195 -7.58 -1.38 0.19
CA ILE A 195 -8.60 -1.26 1.24
C ILE A 195 -8.40 0.02 2.05
N VAL A 196 -7.16 0.48 2.23
CA VAL A 196 -6.87 1.78 2.86
C VAL A 196 -7.51 2.90 2.04
N ILE A 197 -7.25 2.95 0.73
CA ILE A 197 -7.79 3.96 -0.18
C ILE A 197 -9.32 3.92 -0.20
N LEU A 198 -9.90 2.72 -0.33
CA LEU A 198 -11.35 2.52 -0.31
C LEU A 198 -11.97 3.08 0.97
N ARG A 199 -11.48 2.66 2.14
CA ARG A 199 -12.01 3.09 3.43
C ARG A 199 -11.87 4.60 3.61
N ALA A 200 -10.72 5.18 3.29
CA ALA A 200 -10.54 6.62 3.36
C ALA A 200 -11.52 7.36 2.43
N GLY A 201 -11.69 6.90 1.20
CA GLY A 201 -12.65 7.45 0.24
C GLY A 201 -14.12 7.30 0.66
N LEU A 202 -14.46 6.29 1.47
CA LEU A 202 -15.79 6.16 2.05
C LEU A 202 -16.05 7.19 3.18
N HIS A 203 -15.02 7.56 3.93
CA HIS A 203 -15.14 8.52 5.04
C HIS A 203 -15.16 9.99 4.60
N GLY A 204 -14.61 10.31 3.44
CA GLY A 204 -14.61 11.66 2.89
C GLY A 204 -14.04 11.70 1.47
N PRO A 205 -14.23 12.81 0.74
CA PRO A 205 -13.59 12.99 -0.55
C PRO A 205 -12.06 12.95 -0.47
N VAL A 206 -11.41 12.52 -1.56
CA VAL A 206 -9.95 12.52 -1.69
C VAL A 206 -9.59 13.41 -2.86
N LYS A 207 -9.04 14.58 -2.56
CA LYS A 207 -8.73 15.61 -3.55
C LYS A 207 -7.47 15.25 -4.34
N ARG A 208 -7.53 15.39 -5.67
CA ARG A 208 -6.35 15.34 -6.53
C ARG A 208 -5.94 16.73 -6.98
N ILE A 209 -4.70 17.09 -6.77
CA ILE A 209 -4.06 18.26 -7.34
C ILE A 209 -3.55 17.90 -8.74
N GLU A 210 -3.86 18.74 -9.75
CA GLU A 210 -3.56 18.43 -11.15
C GLU A 210 -2.10 18.64 -11.56
N GLU A 211 -1.23 18.95 -10.59
CA GLU A 211 0.20 19.06 -10.81
C GLU A 211 0.91 17.71 -10.56
N HIS A 212 1.96 17.45 -11.34
CA HIS A 212 2.81 16.27 -11.24
C HIS A 212 3.91 16.50 -10.17
N LEU A 213 3.59 16.18 -8.92
CA LEU A 213 4.49 16.41 -7.79
C LEU A 213 4.93 15.12 -7.09
N PHE A 214 4.42 13.96 -7.50
CA PHE A 214 4.84 12.65 -7.02
C PHE A 214 5.52 11.88 -8.15
N PHE A 215 6.72 11.34 -7.88
CA PHE A 215 7.56 10.62 -8.83
C PHE A 215 7.74 9.18 -8.37
N ASN A 216 7.04 8.27 -9.04
CA ASN A 216 7.06 6.85 -8.75
C ASN A 216 8.21 6.18 -9.52
N ARG A 217 9.13 5.55 -8.83
CA ARG A 217 10.33 4.99 -9.45
C ARG A 217 10.16 3.56 -9.91
N SER A 218 10.45 3.31 -11.19
CA SER A 218 10.45 1.99 -11.81
C SER A 218 11.85 1.42 -11.86
N HIS A 219 12.05 0.24 -11.24
CA HIS A 219 13.33 -0.46 -11.26
C HIS A 219 13.15 -1.97 -11.05
N GLY A 220 14.17 -2.76 -11.39
CA GLY A 220 14.09 -4.22 -11.38
C GLY A 220 13.95 -4.90 -10.01
N GLN A 221 14.11 -4.14 -8.93
CA GLN A 221 13.97 -4.63 -7.53
C GLN A 221 12.66 -4.18 -6.88
N ARG A 222 11.80 -3.48 -7.61
CA ARG A 222 10.49 -3.04 -7.14
C ARG A 222 9.63 -4.23 -6.75
N SER A 223 8.81 -4.10 -5.70
CA SER A 223 7.93 -5.16 -5.21
C SER A 223 7.00 -5.71 -6.30
N GLN A 224 6.47 -4.85 -7.17
CA GLN A 224 5.64 -5.24 -8.32
C GLN A 224 6.41 -6.16 -9.29
N THR A 225 7.64 -5.78 -9.65
CA THR A 225 8.50 -6.58 -10.54
C THR A 225 8.87 -7.91 -9.90
N TYR A 226 9.08 -7.92 -8.58
CA TYR A 226 9.34 -9.14 -7.82
C TYR A 226 8.11 -10.06 -7.79
N LEU A 227 6.91 -9.52 -7.52
CA LEU A 227 5.66 -10.26 -7.55
C LEU A 227 5.37 -10.85 -8.93
N ASP A 228 5.69 -10.12 -10.00
CA ASP A 228 5.55 -10.62 -11.38
C ASP A 228 6.49 -11.79 -11.66
N LYS A 229 7.69 -11.81 -11.10
CA LYS A 229 8.65 -12.92 -11.21
C LYS A 229 8.28 -14.11 -10.34
N MET A 230 7.67 -13.86 -9.18
CA MET A 230 7.21 -14.90 -8.25
C MET A 230 5.83 -15.46 -8.57
N LYS A 231 5.31 -15.23 -9.78
CA LYS A 231 4.04 -15.81 -10.21
C LYS A 231 4.06 -17.30 -9.91
N VAL A 232 3.45 -17.68 -8.80
CA VAL A 232 3.21 -19.09 -8.47
C VAL A 232 2.31 -19.62 -9.58
N ARG A 233 2.87 -20.44 -10.45
CA ARG A 233 2.08 -21.14 -11.46
C ARG A 233 1.12 -22.04 -10.68
N PRO A 234 -0.20 -21.83 -10.75
CA PRO A 234 -1.11 -22.80 -10.21
C PRO A 234 -0.79 -24.13 -10.88
N GLY A 235 -0.53 -25.17 -10.08
CA GLY A 235 -0.26 -26.52 -10.59
C GLY A 235 -1.42 -27.09 -11.40
N SER A 236 -2.62 -26.53 -11.21
CA SER A 236 -3.87 -26.97 -11.79
C SER A 236 -4.01 -26.65 -13.27
N ARG A 237 -4.25 -27.68 -14.07
CA ARG A 237 -4.69 -27.55 -15.47
C ARG A 237 -6.03 -26.81 -15.57
N LEU A 238 -6.92 -27.01 -14.59
CA LEU A 238 -8.25 -26.41 -14.54
C LEU A 238 -8.17 -24.89 -14.31
N VAL A 239 -7.29 -24.43 -13.42
CA VAL A 239 -7.07 -22.99 -13.17
C VAL A 239 -6.52 -22.29 -14.40
N LYS A 240 -5.66 -22.94 -15.18
CA LYS A 240 -5.20 -22.41 -16.48
C LYS A 240 -6.33 -22.23 -17.46
N TRP A 241 -7.28 -23.15 -17.47
CA TRP A 241 -8.43 -23.14 -18.36
C TRP A 241 -9.42 -22.01 -18.04
N ILE A 242 -9.60 -21.67 -16.74
CA ILE A 242 -10.48 -20.57 -16.29
C ILE A 242 -9.89 -19.17 -16.62
N GLY A 243 -8.66 -19.11 -17.12
CA GLY A 243 -8.04 -17.85 -17.62
C GLY A 243 -7.71 -16.81 -16.55
N CYS A 244 -7.78 -17.17 -15.27
CA CYS A 244 -7.41 -16.31 -14.16
C CYS A 244 -5.91 -16.44 -13.86
N GLY A 245 -5.15 -15.37 -14.01
CA GLY A 245 -3.72 -15.36 -13.74
C GLY A 245 -3.36 -15.75 -12.29
N PRO A 246 -2.10 -16.13 -12.05
CA PRO A 246 -1.63 -16.52 -10.73
C PRO A 246 -1.75 -15.36 -9.74
N LEU A 247 -2.09 -15.69 -8.50
CA LEU A 247 -2.05 -14.74 -7.38
C LEU A 247 -0.64 -14.68 -6.79
N PRO A 248 -0.22 -13.52 -6.28
CA PRO A 248 0.97 -13.41 -5.47
C PRO A 248 0.90 -14.39 -4.29
N SER A 249 2.02 -15.00 -3.93
CA SER A 249 2.08 -15.86 -2.75
C SER A 249 1.66 -15.07 -1.50
N TYR A 250 0.73 -15.63 -0.74
CA TYR A 250 0.31 -15.05 0.54
C TYR A 250 1.47 -14.96 1.53
N GLU A 251 2.44 -15.85 1.41
CA GLU A 251 3.63 -15.93 2.25
C GLU A 251 4.50 -14.67 2.18
N TRP A 252 4.49 -14.00 1.03
CA TRP A 252 5.21 -12.75 0.86
C TRP A 252 4.62 -11.62 1.74
N TRP A 253 3.28 -11.61 1.87
CA TRP A 253 2.58 -10.60 2.67
C TRP A 253 2.55 -10.96 4.16
N ASP A 254 2.42 -12.25 4.45
CA ASP A 254 2.28 -12.77 5.79
C ASP A 254 2.91 -14.18 5.87
N ALA A 255 4.14 -14.25 6.35
CA ALA A 255 4.89 -15.50 6.50
C ALA A 255 4.16 -16.52 7.39
N SER A 256 3.27 -16.10 8.30
CA SER A 256 2.47 -16.99 9.14
C SER A 256 1.44 -17.81 8.35
N LYS A 257 1.16 -17.40 7.12
CA LYS A 257 0.23 -18.11 6.21
C LYS A 257 0.91 -19.15 5.35
N LYS A 258 2.23 -19.34 5.50
CA LYS A 258 2.97 -20.37 4.77
C LYS A 258 2.31 -21.73 4.93
N GLY A 259 2.04 -22.37 3.78
CA GLY A 259 1.39 -23.67 3.74
C GLY A 259 -0.08 -23.70 4.17
N ARG A 260 -0.74 -22.60 4.46
CA ARG A 260 -2.18 -22.57 4.76
C ARG A 260 -3.01 -22.46 3.47
N ILE A 261 -4.20 -23.06 3.49
CA ILE A 261 -5.21 -22.83 2.48
C ILE A 261 -5.81 -21.45 2.73
N VAL A 262 -5.78 -20.59 1.71
CA VAL A 262 -6.24 -19.20 1.79
C VAL A 262 -7.17 -18.89 0.61
N PHE A 263 -8.07 -17.95 0.83
CA PHE A 263 -9.05 -17.51 -0.15
C PHE A 263 -8.88 -15.99 -0.40
N PRO A 264 -7.87 -15.59 -1.20
CA PRO A 264 -7.51 -14.18 -1.34
C PRO A 264 -8.60 -13.32 -1.96
N GLU A 265 -9.32 -13.79 -2.99
CA GLU A 265 -10.39 -13.02 -3.63
C GLU A 265 -11.62 -12.91 -2.72
N TRP A 266 -11.96 -13.96 -1.98
CA TRP A 266 -13.02 -13.92 -0.97
C TRP A 266 -12.67 -12.95 0.16
N ARG A 267 -11.40 -12.96 0.62
CA ARG A 267 -10.94 -12.04 1.65
C ARG A 267 -11.05 -10.59 1.17
N TRP A 268 -10.61 -10.33 -0.05
CA TRP A 268 -10.67 -9.01 -0.65
C TRP A 268 -12.12 -8.50 -0.75
N LEU A 269 -13.03 -9.33 -1.29
CA LEU A 269 -14.44 -8.99 -1.40
C LEU A 269 -15.08 -8.75 -0.02
N TRP A 270 -14.77 -9.60 0.96
CA TRP A 270 -15.21 -9.42 2.34
C TRP A 270 -14.82 -8.05 2.91
N GLU A 271 -13.57 -7.62 2.69
CA GLU A 271 -13.11 -6.31 3.16
C GLU A 271 -13.86 -5.14 2.52
N TYR A 272 -14.29 -5.26 1.25
CA TYR A 272 -15.14 -4.27 0.59
C TYR A 272 -16.51 -4.17 1.26
N TYR A 273 -17.18 -5.31 1.48
CA TYR A 273 -18.46 -5.33 2.19
C TYR A 273 -18.33 -4.82 3.62
N LYS A 274 -17.27 -5.22 4.31
CA LYS A 274 -16.98 -4.76 5.66
C LYS A 274 -16.72 -3.26 5.69
N ALA A 275 -15.99 -2.70 4.73
CA ALA A 275 -15.74 -1.27 4.64
C ALA A 275 -17.06 -0.47 4.52
N VAL A 276 -17.97 -0.90 3.65
CA VAL A 276 -19.28 -0.27 3.49
C VAL A 276 -20.13 -0.44 4.75
N HIS A 277 -20.12 -1.64 5.36
CA HIS A 277 -20.88 -1.93 6.59
C HIS A 277 -20.42 -1.04 7.75
N ASP A 278 -19.12 -0.93 7.98
CA ASP A 278 -18.53 -0.23 9.12
C ASP A 278 -18.59 1.30 8.97
N THR A 279 -18.69 1.81 7.72
CA THR A 279 -18.70 3.26 7.49
C THR A 279 -20.07 3.86 7.85
N PRO A 280 -20.13 4.89 8.71
CA PRO A 280 -21.34 5.65 8.95
C PRO A 280 -21.80 6.37 7.69
N MET A 281 -23.02 6.10 7.23
CA MET A 281 -23.65 6.77 6.08
C MET A 281 -25.16 6.65 6.16
N ARG A 282 -25.89 7.49 5.41
CA ARG A 282 -27.36 7.44 5.37
C ARG A 282 -27.82 6.09 4.83
N PHE A 283 -29.00 5.63 5.27
CA PHE A 283 -29.54 4.32 4.87
C PHE A 283 -29.58 4.15 3.35
N ILE A 284 -30.06 5.16 2.62
CA ILE A 284 -30.15 5.13 1.14
C ILE A 284 -28.76 4.98 0.48
N GLU A 285 -27.75 5.66 1.01
CA GLU A 285 -26.35 5.57 0.51
C GLU A 285 -25.76 4.19 0.80
N LYS A 286 -26.04 3.65 1.98
CA LYS A 286 -25.60 2.30 2.37
C LYS A 286 -26.23 1.24 1.47
N PHE A 287 -27.54 1.33 1.23
CA PHE A 287 -28.26 0.44 0.33
C PHE A 287 -27.71 0.51 -1.10
N ALA A 288 -27.52 1.72 -1.65
CA ALA A 288 -26.95 1.92 -2.96
C ALA A 288 -25.49 1.40 -3.05
N SER A 289 -24.70 1.58 -1.98
CA SER A 289 -23.34 1.04 -1.89
C SER A 289 -23.30 -0.48 -1.93
N PHE A 290 -24.19 -1.16 -1.23
CA PHE A 290 -24.33 -2.61 -1.33
C PHE A 290 -24.76 -3.04 -2.73
N GLY A 291 -25.60 -2.27 -3.42
CA GLY A 291 -25.93 -2.49 -4.83
C GLY A 291 -24.70 -2.45 -5.74
N VAL A 292 -23.81 -1.47 -5.55
CA VAL A 292 -22.52 -1.39 -6.25
C VAL A 292 -21.67 -2.65 -5.99
N LEU A 293 -21.58 -3.09 -4.74
CA LEU A 293 -20.80 -4.28 -4.37
C LEU A 293 -21.44 -5.58 -4.89
N SER A 294 -22.76 -5.64 -5.02
CA SER A 294 -23.43 -6.80 -5.63
C SER A 294 -23.05 -6.95 -7.10
N VAL A 295 -22.98 -5.84 -7.86
CA VAL A 295 -22.48 -5.85 -9.25
C VAL A 295 -21.01 -6.28 -9.30
N LEU A 296 -20.18 -5.80 -8.36
CA LEU A 296 -18.78 -6.24 -8.24
C LEU A 296 -18.71 -7.76 -8.00
N THR A 297 -19.51 -8.28 -7.07
CA THR A 297 -19.56 -9.71 -6.74
C THR A 297 -19.87 -10.56 -7.97
N LEU A 298 -20.85 -10.16 -8.78
CA LEU A 298 -21.17 -10.86 -10.02
C LEU A 298 -19.98 -10.92 -10.98
N LYS A 299 -19.24 -9.81 -11.12
CA LYS A 299 -18.00 -9.77 -11.93
C LYS A 299 -16.89 -10.65 -11.36
N PHE A 300 -16.88 -10.88 -10.06
CA PHE A 300 -15.86 -11.65 -9.35
C PHE A 300 -16.16 -13.15 -9.27
N VAL A 301 -17.37 -13.61 -9.60
CA VAL A 301 -17.76 -15.03 -9.55
C VAL A 301 -16.69 -15.98 -10.12
N PRO A 302 -16.10 -15.73 -11.32
CA PRO A 302 -15.06 -16.62 -11.85
C PRO A 302 -13.80 -16.67 -10.97
N ARG A 303 -13.41 -15.53 -10.34
CA ARG A 303 -12.25 -15.46 -9.45
C ARG A 303 -12.50 -16.14 -8.12
N LEU A 304 -13.72 -15.96 -7.57
CA LEU A 304 -14.16 -16.63 -6.35
C LEU A 304 -14.20 -18.14 -6.54
N GLY A 305 -14.72 -18.62 -7.70
CA GLY A 305 -14.70 -20.02 -8.07
C GLY A 305 -13.28 -20.58 -8.20
N ARG A 306 -12.36 -19.82 -8.77
CA ARG A 306 -10.95 -20.20 -8.84
C ARG A 306 -10.33 -20.44 -7.47
N ASP A 307 -10.57 -19.57 -6.49
CA ASP A 307 -10.06 -19.74 -5.12
C ASP A 307 -10.54 -21.05 -4.51
N LEU A 308 -11.81 -21.41 -4.72
CA LEU A 308 -12.38 -22.67 -4.27
C LEU A 308 -11.69 -23.88 -4.94
N VAL A 309 -11.47 -23.82 -6.26
CA VAL A 309 -10.79 -24.89 -6.99
C VAL A 309 -9.35 -25.08 -6.48
N ILE A 310 -8.60 -23.99 -6.30
CA ILE A 310 -7.24 -24.05 -5.76
C ILE A 310 -7.23 -24.63 -4.35
N ALA A 311 -8.15 -24.21 -3.50
CA ALA A 311 -8.27 -24.70 -2.13
C ALA A 311 -8.60 -26.20 -2.10
N SER A 312 -9.52 -26.64 -2.96
CA SER A 312 -9.90 -28.05 -3.08
C SER A 312 -8.72 -28.91 -3.53
N GLU A 313 -7.95 -28.47 -4.53
CA GLU A 313 -6.71 -29.17 -4.95
C GLU A 313 -5.68 -29.24 -3.84
N GLN A 314 -5.45 -28.13 -3.13
CA GLN A 314 -4.51 -28.10 -2.01
C GLN A 314 -4.95 -29.08 -0.91
N LEU A 315 -6.25 -29.14 -0.62
CA LEU A 315 -6.80 -30.08 0.37
C LEU A 315 -6.64 -31.53 -0.10
N PHE A 316 -7.02 -31.82 -1.34
CA PHE A 316 -6.87 -33.16 -1.93
C PHE A 316 -5.41 -33.63 -1.89
N ASN A 317 -4.48 -32.79 -2.33
CA ASN A 317 -3.04 -33.11 -2.30
C ASN A 317 -2.52 -33.37 -0.90
N ARG A 318 -3.05 -32.68 0.13
CA ARG A 318 -2.69 -32.95 1.54
C ARG A 318 -3.21 -34.29 2.04
N ILE A 319 -4.43 -34.67 1.65
CA ILE A 319 -5.06 -35.91 2.10
C ILE A 319 -4.43 -37.12 1.42
N THR A 320 -4.17 -37.00 0.11
CA THR A 320 -3.72 -38.15 -0.72
C THR A 320 -2.22 -38.26 -0.85
N GLY A 321 -1.46 -37.23 -0.50
CA GLY A 321 -0.02 -37.16 -0.74
C GLY A 321 0.37 -37.02 -2.24
N PHE A 322 -0.61 -36.85 -3.14
CA PHE A 322 -0.44 -36.79 -4.61
C PHE A 322 0.00 -35.41 -5.15
N GLY A 323 0.38 -34.47 -4.30
CA GLY A 323 0.83 -33.16 -4.72
C GLY A 323 2.27 -33.14 -5.27
N PRO A 324 2.62 -32.14 -6.11
CA PRO A 324 4.02 -31.90 -6.40
C PRO A 324 4.76 -31.72 -5.06
N LYS A 325 5.77 -32.56 -4.84
CA LYS A 325 6.64 -32.40 -3.66
C LYS A 325 7.06 -30.93 -3.61
N PRO A 326 7.05 -30.29 -2.43
CA PRO A 326 7.56 -28.93 -2.32
C PRO A 326 8.94 -28.95 -2.97
N THR A 327 9.09 -28.25 -4.10
CA THR A 327 10.43 -28.03 -4.65
C THR A 327 11.19 -27.35 -3.53
N ALA A 328 12.25 -28.00 -3.08
CA ALA A 328 13.17 -27.39 -2.12
C ALA A 328 13.42 -25.94 -2.62
N PRO A 329 13.36 -24.94 -1.76
CA PRO A 329 13.70 -23.59 -2.17
C PRO A 329 15.03 -23.71 -2.91
N PRO A 330 15.21 -23.08 -4.09
CA PRO A 330 16.46 -23.17 -4.81
C PRO A 330 17.55 -22.87 -3.77
N ALA A 331 18.47 -23.82 -3.60
CA ALA A 331 19.55 -23.70 -2.64
C ALA A 331 20.08 -22.28 -2.77
N SER A 332 20.18 -21.57 -1.67
CA SER A 332 20.54 -20.17 -1.59
C SER A 332 21.93 -19.96 -2.20
N ARG A 333 22.01 -20.03 -3.52
CA ARG A 333 23.03 -19.30 -4.23
C ARG A 333 22.62 -17.86 -4.05
N GLY A 334 23.17 -17.18 -3.04
CA GLY A 334 23.11 -15.74 -2.83
C GLY A 334 22.01 -14.98 -3.59
N GLY A 335 20.79 -15.55 -3.61
CA GLY A 335 19.62 -14.89 -4.17
C GLY A 335 19.30 -13.72 -3.26
N PRO A 336 18.89 -12.58 -3.79
CA PRO A 336 18.61 -11.43 -2.96
C PRO A 336 17.64 -11.87 -1.87
N ALA A 337 18.10 -11.77 -0.61
CA ALA A 337 17.22 -11.84 0.54
C ALA A 337 16.00 -10.99 0.20
N LEU A 338 14.81 -11.45 0.53
CA LEU A 338 13.53 -10.75 0.29
C LEU A 338 13.74 -9.24 0.40
N ARG A 339 14.01 -8.59 -0.74
CA ARG A 339 14.21 -7.16 -0.82
C ARG A 339 12.84 -6.56 -1.06
N VAL A 340 12.20 -6.20 0.03
CA VAL A 340 10.98 -5.42 0.02
C VAL A 340 11.41 -3.97 0.09
N HIS A 341 11.17 -3.25 -0.95
CA HIS A 341 11.33 -1.80 -0.99
C HIS A 341 10.06 -1.13 -0.51
#